data_62925621f56718b43b3f300f81405d97
#
_entry.id   62925621f56718b43b3f300f81405d97
#
_cell.length_a   1.000
_cell.length_b   1.000
_cell.length_c   1.000
_cell.angle_alpha   90.00
_cell.angle_beta   90.00
_cell.angle_gamma   90.00
#
_symmetry.space_group_name_H-M   'P 1'
#
loop_
_entity.id
_entity.type
_entity.pdbx_description
1 polymer ?
#
loop_
_entity_poly.entity_id
_entity_poly.type
_entity_poly.pdbx_seq_one_letter_code
_entity_poly.pdbx_strand_id
1 'polypeptide(L)'
;KLGFSGDELAVLSALTIGDKTELSDSVRESYSVAGASHILALSGLHIGLLYTMIFFILKPIARRGNIGRCVRSVLLVLLWTFAFFTGLSPSVVRSVSMFSILAMADMVGRQPLSLNTLAAAAWLMLFCNPAWLFDVGFQLSFLAVASILLIQKPIYHLITVKSRIGKYVWGLMSVSIAAQIGTAPLVLFYFSRFSVHFLLTNLVVIPLITIILYAAVAMLLLTPFSWLQIGVAGGVKKLLEGLNFFVRWV
;
A
#
# COMPACT_ATOMS: atom_id res chain seq x y z
N LYS A 1 -17.90 19.62 1.48
CA LYS A 1 -18.35 20.31 2.73
C LYS A 1 -17.35 20.16 3.89
N LEU A 2 -16.30 19.32 3.75
CA LEU A 2 -15.27 19.08 4.77
C LEU A 2 -14.02 19.99 4.61
N GLY A 3 -14.07 20.97 3.70
CA GLY A 3 -13.03 22.00 3.53
C GLY A 3 -11.80 21.56 2.72
N PHE A 4 -11.85 20.39 2.06
CA PHE A 4 -10.82 20.02 1.09
C PHE A 4 -11.02 20.73 -0.24
N SER A 5 -9.95 21.24 -0.84
CA SER A 5 -9.99 21.95 -2.13
C SER A 5 -8.69 21.74 -2.90
N GLY A 6 -8.78 21.83 -4.25
CA GLY A 6 -7.61 21.77 -5.13
C GLY A 6 -6.77 20.49 -4.97
N ASP A 7 -5.44 20.66 -4.89
CA ASP A 7 -4.48 19.55 -4.84
C ASP A 7 -4.66 18.62 -3.65
N GLU A 8 -5.20 19.12 -2.52
CA GLU A 8 -5.44 18.29 -1.32
C GLU A 8 -6.54 17.26 -1.57
N LEU A 9 -7.65 17.69 -2.18
CA LEU A 9 -8.77 16.81 -2.54
C LEU A 9 -8.33 15.79 -3.60
N ALA A 10 -7.61 16.26 -4.61
CA ALA A 10 -7.10 15.41 -5.68
C ALA A 10 -6.16 14.31 -5.16
N VAL A 11 -5.22 14.67 -4.27
CA VAL A 11 -4.31 13.70 -3.65
C VAL A 11 -5.07 12.75 -2.71
N LEU A 12 -6.01 13.24 -1.90
CA LEU A 12 -6.83 12.39 -1.03
C LEU A 12 -7.66 11.39 -1.85
N SER A 13 -8.28 11.84 -2.93
CA SER A 13 -9.05 10.98 -3.85
C SER A 13 -8.18 9.91 -4.50
N ALA A 14 -6.99 10.29 -4.96
CA ALA A 14 -6.03 9.35 -5.52
C ALA A 14 -5.57 8.30 -4.49
N LEU A 15 -5.32 8.70 -3.24
CA LEU A 15 -4.89 7.81 -2.17
C LEU A 15 -5.98 6.88 -1.65
N THR A 16 -7.26 7.31 -1.65
CA THR A 16 -8.36 6.54 -1.04
C THR A 16 -9.12 5.70 -2.05
N ILE A 17 -9.45 6.26 -3.21
CA ILE A 17 -10.30 5.64 -4.24
C ILE A 17 -9.49 5.30 -5.50
N GLY A 18 -8.31 5.91 -5.67
CA GLY A 18 -7.47 5.72 -6.87
C GLY A 18 -7.86 6.64 -8.02
N ASP A 19 -8.72 7.62 -7.79
CA ASP A 19 -9.11 8.60 -8.80
C ASP A 19 -8.00 9.64 -8.98
N LYS A 20 -7.48 9.72 -10.21
CA LYS A 20 -6.38 10.60 -10.61
C LYS A 20 -6.83 11.72 -11.54
N THR A 21 -8.13 11.82 -11.81
CA THR A 21 -8.66 12.75 -12.82
C THR A 21 -8.42 14.21 -12.44
N GLU A 22 -8.48 14.52 -11.15
CA GLU A 22 -8.30 15.87 -10.63
C GLU A 22 -6.83 16.22 -10.28
N LEU A 23 -5.88 15.28 -10.44
CA LEU A 23 -4.47 15.55 -10.17
C LEU A 23 -3.88 16.46 -11.22
N SER A 24 -3.37 17.64 -10.80
CA SER A 24 -2.64 18.55 -11.66
C SER A 24 -1.32 17.92 -12.16
N ASP A 25 -0.88 18.34 -13.36
CA ASP A 25 0.37 17.82 -13.93
C ASP A 25 1.58 18.19 -13.06
N SER A 26 1.54 19.34 -12.39
CA SER A 26 2.59 19.77 -11.46
C SER A 26 2.70 18.84 -10.24
N VAL A 27 1.58 18.36 -9.69
CA VAL A 27 1.57 17.38 -8.60
C VAL A 27 2.09 16.03 -9.09
N ARG A 28 1.62 15.57 -10.26
CA ARG A 28 2.09 14.29 -10.84
C ARG A 28 3.61 14.31 -11.07
N GLU A 29 4.14 15.42 -11.59
CA GLU A 29 5.57 15.58 -11.83
C GLU A 29 6.37 15.59 -10.53
N SER A 30 5.94 16.35 -9.52
CA SER A 30 6.59 16.40 -8.20
C SER A 30 6.69 15.00 -7.57
N TYR A 31 5.59 14.23 -7.59
CA TYR A 31 5.59 12.86 -7.08
C TYR A 31 6.45 11.90 -7.93
N SER A 32 6.59 12.18 -9.21
CA SER A 32 7.46 11.39 -10.11
C SER A 32 8.94 11.63 -9.81
N VAL A 33 9.35 12.88 -9.68
CA VAL A 33 10.73 13.28 -9.36
C VAL A 33 11.13 12.73 -7.99
N ALA A 34 10.26 12.87 -6.98
CA ALA A 34 10.48 12.33 -5.65
C ALA A 34 10.50 10.78 -5.59
N GLY A 35 10.15 10.07 -6.69
CA GLY A 35 10.07 8.60 -6.72
C GLY A 35 8.83 8.02 -6.04
N ALA A 36 7.82 8.86 -5.79
CA ALA A 36 6.59 8.53 -5.09
C ALA A 36 5.38 8.31 -6.03
N SER A 37 5.57 8.25 -7.34
CA SER A 37 4.46 8.06 -8.32
C SER A 37 3.61 6.82 -8.05
N HIS A 38 4.25 5.74 -7.54
CA HIS A 38 3.58 4.49 -7.21
C HIS A 38 2.57 4.64 -6.05
N ILE A 39 2.67 5.71 -5.29
CA ILE A 39 1.83 6.02 -4.13
C ILE A 39 0.50 6.67 -4.57
N LEU A 40 0.53 7.50 -5.62
CA LEU A 40 -0.68 8.09 -6.21
C LEU A 40 -1.55 7.06 -6.95
N ALA A 41 -1.05 5.84 -7.14
CA ALA A 41 -1.85 4.73 -7.62
C ALA A 41 -2.25 3.86 -6.43
N LEU A 42 -3.49 3.36 -6.42
CA LEU A 42 -3.86 2.32 -5.47
C LEU A 42 -2.89 1.14 -5.63
N SER A 43 -2.11 0.92 -4.59
CA SER A 43 -1.02 -0.07 -4.58
C SER A 43 -1.27 -1.18 -3.57
N GLY A 44 -0.44 -2.20 -3.63
CA GLY A 44 -0.43 -3.26 -2.61
C GLY A 44 -0.27 -2.76 -1.18
N LEU A 45 0.41 -1.62 -1.00
CA LEU A 45 0.53 -0.97 0.30
C LEU A 45 -0.84 -0.54 0.83
N HIS A 46 -1.67 0.12 0.01
CA HIS A 46 -3.01 0.57 0.40
C HIS A 46 -3.91 -0.61 0.80
N ILE A 47 -3.92 -1.67 0.00
CA ILE A 47 -4.68 -2.89 0.30
C ILE A 47 -4.14 -3.56 1.58
N GLY A 48 -2.83 -3.62 1.74
CA GLY A 48 -2.20 -4.15 2.96
C GLY A 48 -2.54 -3.36 4.21
N LEU A 49 -2.58 -2.04 4.13
CA LEU A 49 -2.98 -1.16 5.23
C LEU A 49 -4.46 -1.36 5.58
N LEU A 50 -5.35 -1.41 4.59
CA LEU A 50 -6.77 -1.70 4.79
C LEU A 50 -6.98 -3.08 5.39
N TYR A 51 -6.31 -4.11 4.85
CA TYR A 51 -6.33 -5.47 5.39
C TYR A 51 -5.93 -5.47 6.87
N THR A 52 -4.79 -4.86 7.19
CA THR A 52 -4.25 -4.84 8.55
C THR A 52 -5.18 -4.10 9.50
N MET A 53 -5.74 -2.97 9.08
CA MET A 53 -6.68 -2.17 9.88
C MET A 53 -7.95 -2.98 10.19
N ILE A 54 -8.59 -3.54 9.17
CA ILE A 54 -9.82 -4.33 9.34
C ILE A 54 -9.55 -5.57 10.18
N PHE A 55 -8.42 -6.27 9.92
CA PHE A 55 -8.01 -7.43 10.70
C PHE A 55 -7.78 -7.06 12.18
N PHE A 56 -7.15 -5.92 12.46
CA PHE A 56 -6.91 -5.46 13.84
C PHE A 56 -8.22 -5.15 14.57
N ILE A 57 -9.18 -4.51 13.90
CA ILE A 57 -10.52 -4.22 14.46
C ILE A 57 -11.27 -5.52 14.74
N LEU A 58 -11.18 -6.51 13.85
CA LEU A 58 -11.91 -7.78 13.96
C LEU A 58 -11.16 -8.83 14.81
N LYS A 59 -9.88 -8.62 15.12
CA LYS A 59 -9.03 -9.55 15.87
C LYS A 59 -9.61 -10.00 17.22
N PRO A 60 -10.25 -9.14 18.04
CA PRO A 60 -10.87 -9.58 19.31
C PRO A 60 -11.95 -10.64 19.09
N ILE A 61 -12.70 -10.51 17.99
CA ILE A 61 -13.77 -11.43 17.61
C ILE A 61 -13.18 -12.72 17.02
N ALA A 62 -12.08 -12.61 16.28
CA ALA A 62 -11.41 -13.72 15.59
C ALA A 62 -10.75 -14.75 16.51
N ARG A 63 -10.59 -14.47 17.80
CA ARG A 63 -9.94 -15.36 18.77
C ARG A 63 -10.77 -16.61 19.15
N ARG A 64 -12.03 -16.70 18.73
CA ARG A 64 -12.94 -17.81 19.08
C ARG A 64 -13.08 -18.81 17.91
N GLY A 65 -12.16 -19.77 17.79
CA GLY A 65 -12.29 -20.97 16.96
C GLY A 65 -12.88 -20.75 15.54
N ASN A 66 -14.07 -21.28 15.28
CA ASN A 66 -14.77 -21.16 13.99
C ASN A 66 -15.09 -19.71 13.59
N ILE A 67 -15.25 -18.81 14.56
CA ILE A 67 -15.49 -17.39 14.32
C ILE A 67 -14.29 -16.75 13.63
N GLY A 68 -13.07 -17.22 13.91
CA GLY A 68 -11.87 -16.73 13.24
C GLY A 68 -11.87 -16.97 11.73
N ARG A 69 -12.39 -18.11 11.27
CA ARG A 69 -12.56 -18.40 9.83
C ARG A 69 -13.62 -17.50 9.21
N CYS A 70 -14.74 -17.30 9.89
CA CYS A 70 -15.80 -16.41 9.43
C CYS A 70 -15.30 -14.95 9.28
N VAL A 71 -14.53 -14.45 10.25
CA VAL A 71 -13.92 -13.11 10.20
C VAL A 71 -13.00 -12.96 9.00
N ARG A 72 -12.18 -13.96 8.69
CA ARG A 72 -11.29 -13.93 7.51
C ARG A 72 -12.09 -13.95 6.21
N SER A 73 -13.16 -14.74 6.15
CA SER A 73 -14.05 -14.73 4.97
C SER A 73 -14.71 -13.37 4.77
N VAL A 74 -15.22 -12.74 5.84
CA VAL A 74 -15.78 -11.38 5.78
C VAL A 74 -14.73 -10.37 5.30
N LEU A 75 -13.52 -10.47 5.80
CA LEU A 75 -12.41 -9.60 5.39
C LEU A 75 -12.09 -9.75 3.90
N LEU A 76 -12.10 -10.97 3.37
CA LEU A 76 -11.92 -11.21 1.93
C LEU A 76 -13.06 -10.59 1.12
N VAL A 77 -14.30 -10.76 1.55
CA VAL A 77 -15.45 -10.14 0.88
C VAL A 77 -15.31 -8.62 0.86
N LEU A 78 -14.91 -8.00 1.98
CA LEU A 78 -14.69 -6.56 2.05
C LEU A 78 -13.58 -6.08 1.11
N LEU A 79 -12.46 -6.83 1.00
CA LEU A 79 -11.38 -6.49 0.06
C LEU A 79 -11.82 -6.59 -1.40
N TRP A 80 -12.55 -7.63 -1.78
CA TRP A 80 -13.08 -7.76 -3.13
C TRP A 80 -14.17 -6.71 -3.43
N THR A 81 -15.01 -6.37 -2.45
CA THR A 81 -15.95 -5.27 -2.56
C THR A 81 -15.23 -3.95 -2.81
N PHE A 82 -14.17 -3.66 -2.05
CA PHE A 82 -13.32 -2.49 -2.29
C PHE A 82 -12.70 -2.50 -3.69
N ALA A 83 -12.16 -3.66 -4.13
CA ALA A 83 -11.61 -3.80 -5.49
C ALA A 83 -12.64 -3.50 -6.57
N PHE A 84 -13.89 -3.94 -6.37
CA PHE A 84 -14.99 -3.66 -7.30
C PHE A 84 -15.32 -2.16 -7.34
N PHE A 85 -15.44 -1.50 -6.18
CA PHE A 85 -15.70 -0.06 -6.11
C PHE A 85 -14.57 0.80 -6.73
N THR A 86 -13.33 0.33 -6.68
CA THR A 86 -12.17 1.02 -7.28
C THR A 86 -11.97 0.68 -8.76
N GLY A 87 -12.96 0.07 -9.41
CA GLY A 87 -12.96 -0.22 -10.85
C GLY A 87 -12.06 -1.39 -11.26
N LEU A 88 -11.75 -2.33 -10.34
CA LEU A 88 -10.95 -3.54 -10.60
C LEU A 88 -9.61 -3.23 -11.28
N SER A 89 -8.96 -2.12 -10.90
CA SER A 89 -7.66 -1.77 -11.49
C SER A 89 -6.67 -2.93 -11.34
N PRO A 90 -5.79 -3.19 -12.33
CA PRO A 90 -4.88 -4.35 -12.30
C PRO A 90 -4.03 -4.41 -11.04
N SER A 91 -3.61 -3.26 -10.50
CA SER A 91 -2.83 -3.18 -9.26
C SER A 91 -3.62 -3.64 -8.02
N VAL A 92 -4.88 -3.22 -7.92
CA VAL A 92 -5.77 -3.60 -6.81
C VAL A 92 -6.11 -5.08 -6.90
N VAL A 93 -6.48 -5.59 -8.10
CA VAL A 93 -6.80 -7.01 -8.30
C VAL A 93 -5.61 -7.89 -7.91
N ARG A 94 -4.38 -7.55 -8.31
CA ARG A 94 -3.17 -8.28 -7.90
C ARG A 94 -3.03 -8.34 -6.39
N SER A 95 -3.16 -7.20 -5.75
CA SER A 95 -2.99 -7.10 -4.29
C SER A 95 -4.06 -7.88 -3.55
N VAL A 96 -5.32 -7.72 -3.93
CA VAL A 96 -6.44 -8.46 -3.30
C VAL A 96 -6.31 -9.96 -3.53
N SER A 97 -5.88 -10.41 -4.71
CA SER A 97 -5.60 -11.82 -4.99
C SER A 97 -4.48 -12.36 -4.09
N MET A 98 -3.37 -11.63 -3.96
CA MET A 98 -2.28 -12.00 -3.05
C MET A 98 -2.76 -12.11 -1.60
N PHE A 99 -3.50 -11.10 -1.10
CA PHE A 99 -4.04 -11.12 0.26
C PHE A 99 -5.09 -12.21 0.46
N SER A 100 -5.85 -12.56 -0.59
CA SER A 100 -6.80 -13.69 -0.54
C SER A 100 -6.07 -15.02 -0.31
N ILE A 101 -4.98 -15.27 -1.04
CA ILE A 101 -4.18 -16.48 -0.88
C ILE A 101 -3.49 -16.49 0.49
N LEU A 102 -3.00 -15.34 0.97
CA LEU A 102 -2.45 -15.20 2.31
C LEU A 102 -3.47 -15.57 3.39
N ALA A 103 -4.69 -15.04 3.29
CA ALA A 103 -5.77 -15.33 4.24
C ALA A 103 -6.20 -16.80 4.18
N MET A 104 -6.25 -17.40 2.99
CA MET A 104 -6.54 -18.83 2.82
C MET A 104 -5.43 -19.70 3.41
N ALA A 105 -4.15 -19.36 3.19
CA ALA A 105 -3.03 -20.09 3.78
C ALA A 105 -3.08 -20.06 5.32
N ASP A 106 -3.40 -18.90 5.90
CA ASP A 106 -3.58 -18.76 7.36
C ASP A 106 -4.79 -19.55 7.88
N MET A 107 -5.90 -19.65 7.12
CA MET A 107 -7.05 -20.49 7.47
C MET A 107 -6.70 -21.98 7.55
N VAL A 108 -5.74 -22.43 6.74
CA VAL A 108 -5.26 -23.82 6.68
C VAL A 108 -4.09 -24.06 7.67
N GLY A 109 -3.69 -23.03 8.44
CA GLY A 109 -2.59 -23.12 9.40
C GLY A 109 -1.19 -23.17 8.77
N ARG A 110 -1.06 -22.73 7.51
CA ARG A 110 0.24 -22.61 6.83
C ARG A 110 0.83 -21.22 7.01
N GLN A 111 2.17 -21.13 6.95
CA GLN A 111 2.84 -19.81 7.00
C GLN A 111 2.46 -18.98 5.76
N PRO A 112 1.84 -17.80 5.98
CA PRO A 112 1.19 -17.09 4.88
C PRO A 112 2.17 -16.39 3.92
N LEU A 113 3.29 -15.88 4.40
CA LEU A 113 4.26 -15.11 3.59
C LEU A 113 5.45 -16.00 3.18
N SER A 114 5.32 -16.63 2.04
CA SER A 114 6.39 -17.44 1.45
C SER A 114 6.49 -17.21 -0.05
N LEU A 115 7.64 -17.53 -0.63
CA LEU A 115 7.79 -17.55 -2.09
C LEU A 115 6.77 -18.49 -2.76
N ASN A 116 6.40 -19.58 -2.10
CA ASN A 116 5.38 -20.50 -2.61
C ASN A 116 4.01 -19.82 -2.70
N THR A 117 3.64 -19.01 -1.71
CA THR A 117 2.37 -18.27 -1.74
C THR A 117 2.39 -17.20 -2.83
N LEU A 118 3.53 -16.53 -3.01
CA LEU A 118 3.70 -15.57 -4.10
C LEU A 118 3.63 -16.26 -5.48
N ALA A 119 4.29 -17.40 -5.63
CA ALA A 119 4.25 -18.21 -6.85
C ALA A 119 2.83 -18.71 -7.16
N ALA A 120 2.10 -19.19 -6.14
CA ALA A 120 0.71 -19.60 -6.28
C ALA A 120 -0.20 -18.45 -6.73
N ALA A 121 0.02 -17.23 -6.19
CA ALA A 121 -0.70 -16.03 -6.62
C ALA A 121 -0.39 -15.69 -8.09
N ALA A 122 0.88 -15.70 -8.47
CA ALA A 122 1.29 -15.46 -9.86
C ALA A 122 0.68 -16.48 -10.81
N TRP A 123 0.75 -17.76 -10.45
CA TRP A 123 0.21 -18.85 -11.26
C TRP A 123 -1.30 -18.72 -11.47
N LEU A 124 -2.07 -18.49 -10.40
CA LEU A 124 -3.52 -18.28 -10.49
C LEU A 124 -3.88 -17.09 -11.38
N MET A 125 -3.17 -15.98 -11.22
CA MET A 125 -3.43 -14.78 -12.02
C MET A 125 -3.11 -15.02 -13.50
N LEU A 126 -1.98 -15.65 -13.80
CA LEU A 126 -1.59 -15.97 -15.17
C LEU A 126 -2.47 -17.06 -15.81
N PHE A 127 -3.04 -17.95 -15.00
CA PHE A 127 -4.04 -18.91 -15.47
C PHE A 127 -5.33 -18.19 -15.91
N CYS A 128 -5.76 -17.16 -15.18
CA CYS A 128 -6.93 -16.36 -15.55
C CYS A 128 -6.66 -15.48 -16.78
N ASN A 129 -5.48 -14.88 -16.86
CA ASN A 129 -5.09 -14.03 -17.99
C ASN A 129 -3.58 -14.07 -18.21
N PRO A 130 -3.09 -14.90 -19.16
CA PRO A 130 -1.66 -15.00 -19.47
C PRO A 130 -1.01 -13.69 -19.93
N ALA A 131 -1.79 -12.77 -20.53
CA ALA A 131 -1.28 -11.49 -21.02
C ALA A 131 -0.73 -10.59 -19.89
N TRP A 132 -1.14 -10.82 -18.65
CA TRP A 132 -0.58 -10.08 -17.51
C TRP A 132 0.93 -10.30 -17.31
N LEU A 133 1.50 -11.36 -17.85
CA LEU A 133 2.96 -11.57 -17.82
C LEU A 133 3.71 -10.40 -18.47
N PHE A 134 3.13 -9.78 -19.50
CA PHE A 134 3.69 -8.64 -20.23
C PHE A 134 3.26 -7.29 -19.65
N ASP A 135 2.39 -7.26 -18.64
CA ASP A 135 2.01 -6.03 -17.93
C ASP A 135 3.13 -5.59 -17.00
N VAL A 136 3.65 -4.37 -17.24
CA VAL A 136 4.76 -3.80 -16.46
C VAL A 136 4.43 -3.72 -14.97
N GLY A 137 3.18 -3.39 -14.64
CA GLY A 137 2.75 -3.32 -13.26
C GLY A 137 2.73 -4.70 -12.59
N PHE A 138 2.35 -5.78 -13.31
CA PHE A 138 2.44 -7.15 -12.82
C PHE A 138 3.90 -7.51 -12.52
N GLN A 139 4.79 -7.32 -13.49
CA GLN A 139 6.22 -7.62 -13.34
C GLN A 139 6.82 -6.87 -12.15
N LEU A 140 6.62 -5.55 -12.05
CA LEU A 140 7.15 -4.73 -10.96
C LEU A 140 6.60 -5.15 -9.59
N SER A 141 5.30 -5.47 -9.50
CA SER A 141 4.68 -5.85 -8.22
C SER A 141 5.20 -7.20 -7.72
N PHE A 142 5.24 -8.22 -8.57
CA PHE A 142 5.72 -9.55 -8.18
C PHE A 142 7.22 -9.55 -7.89
N LEU A 143 8.00 -8.80 -8.68
CA LEU A 143 9.44 -8.69 -8.48
C LEU A 143 9.77 -7.93 -7.20
N ALA A 144 9.05 -6.86 -6.88
CA ALA A 144 9.21 -6.14 -5.61
C ALA A 144 8.97 -7.06 -4.41
N VAL A 145 7.85 -7.80 -4.39
CA VAL A 145 7.53 -8.70 -3.27
C VAL A 145 8.53 -9.86 -3.20
N ALA A 146 8.92 -10.46 -4.35
CA ALA A 146 9.92 -11.51 -4.38
C ALA A 146 11.26 -11.03 -3.81
N SER A 147 11.71 -9.84 -4.22
CA SER A 147 12.96 -9.24 -3.73
C SER A 147 12.90 -8.92 -2.23
N ILE A 148 11.78 -8.41 -1.74
CA ILE A 148 11.58 -8.20 -0.30
C ILE A 148 11.71 -9.55 0.43
N LEU A 149 11.03 -10.59 -0.03
CA LEU A 149 11.07 -11.91 0.62
C LEU A 149 12.46 -12.54 0.63
N LEU A 150 13.26 -12.33 -0.42
CA LEU A 150 14.60 -12.91 -0.58
C LEU A 150 15.69 -12.09 0.09
N ILE A 151 15.65 -10.76 -0.06
CA ILE A 151 16.80 -9.88 0.18
C ILE A 151 16.62 -9.03 1.44
N GLN A 152 15.38 -8.73 1.88
CA GLN A 152 15.17 -7.83 3.01
C GLN A 152 15.79 -8.35 4.32
N LYS A 153 15.65 -9.62 4.62
CA LYS A 153 16.24 -10.20 5.85
C LYS A 153 17.77 -10.09 5.89
N PRO A 154 18.52 -10.53 4.86
CA PRO A 154 19.96 -10.30 4.77
C PRO A 154 20.34 -8.83 4.98
N ILE A 155 19.67 -7.89 4.29
CA ILE A 155 19.96 -6.46 4.44
C ILE A 155 19.68 -5.98 5.86
N TYR A 156 18.55 -6.39 6.45
CA TYR A 156 18.18 -5.97 7.80
C TYR A 156 19.22 -6.38 8.84
N HIS A 157 19.82 -7.55 8.68
CA HIS A 157 20.84 -8.09 9.59
C HIS A 157 22.25 -7.50 9.40
N LEU A 158 22.50 -6.70 8.35
CA LEU A 158 23.78 -6.01 8.17
C LEU A 158 24.08 -5.00 9.28
N ILE A 159 23.03 -4.39 9.84
CA ILE A 159 23.17 -3.37 10.89
C ILE A 159 22.34 -3.77 12.11
N THR A 160 23.01 -3.94 13.23
CA THR A 160 22.37 -4.20 14.53
C THR A 160 22.01 -2.89 15.22
N VAL A 161 20.74 -2.50 15.14
CA VAL A 161 20.23 -1.28 15.78
C VAL A 161 19.63 -1.62 17.14
N LYS A 162 20.07 -0.93 18.22
CA LYS A 162 19.60 -1.18 19.58
C LYS A 162 18.28 -0.42 19.90
N SER A 163 18.12 0.79 19.39
CA SER A 163 16.94 1.64 19.62
C SER A 163 15.68 1.12 18.93
N ARG A 164 14.50 1.22 19.59
CA ARG A 164 13.20 0.87 18.97
C ARG A 164 12.89 1.70 17.73
N ILE A 165 13.13 3.01 17.80
CA ILE A 165 12.91 3.92 16.67
C ILE A 165 13.87 3.58 15.54
N GLY A 166 15.16 3.36 15.86
CA GLY A 166 16.14 2.97 14.86
C GLY A 166 15.81 1.64 14.18
N LYS A 167 15.29 0.64 14.90
CA LYS A 167 14.82 -0.63 14.32
C LYS A 167 13.68 -0.42 13.33
N TYR A 168 12.74 0.46 13.66
CA TYR A 168 11.63 0.79 12.77
C TYR A 168 12.13 1.49 11.49
N VAL A 169 12.96 2.53 11.65
CA VAL A 169 13.57 3.27 10.53
C VAL A 169 14.40 2.35 9.65
N TRP A 170 15.30 1.54 10.24
CA TRP A 170 16.13 0.59 9.50
C TRP A 170 15.29 -0.50 8.83
N GLY A 171 14.21 -0.94 9.48
CA GLY A 171 13.23 -1.86 8.88
C GLY A 171 12.61 -1.30 7.60
N LEU A 172 12.11 -0.05 7.62
CA LEU A 172 11.57 0.62 6.44
C LEU A 172 12.62 0.79 5.34
N MET A 173 13.83 1.20 5.71
CA MET A 173 14.94 1.35 4.76
C MET A 173 15.32 0.02 4.11
N SER A 174 15.44 -1.06 4.89
CA SER A 174 15.80 -2.38 4.37
C SER A 174 14.74 -2.94 3.41
N VAL A 175 13.46 -2.70 3.68
CA VAL A 175 12.36 -3.06 2.75
C VAL A 175 12.44 -2.25 1.47
N SER A 176 12.65 -0.93 1.57
CA SER A 176 12.76 -0.04 0.41
C SER A 176 13.95 -0.40 -0.47
N ILE A 177 15.11 -0.68 0.14
CA ILE A 177 16.32 -1.10 -0.58
C ILE A 177 16.08 -2.45 -1.28
N ALA A 178 15.51 -3.42 -0.59
CA ALA A 178 15.23 -4.74 -1.16
C ALA A 178 14.29 -4.64 -2.36
N ALA A 179 13.19 -3.88 -2.23
CA ALA A 179 12.25 -3.64 -3.31
C ALA A 179 12.93 -2.96 -4.51
N GLN A 180 13.74 -1.93 -4.24
CA GLN A 180 14.42 -1.17 -5.28
C GLN A 180 15.45 -2.02 -6.04
N ILE A 181 16.24 -2.84 -5.35
CA ILE A 181 17.20 -3.75 -5.99
C ILE A 181 16.48 -4.66 -7.01
N GLY A 182 15.33 -5.18 -6.65
CA GLY A 182 14.58 -6.04 -7.56
C GLY A 182 13.90 -5.30 -8.71
N THR A 183 13.36 -4.12 -8.46
CA THR A 183 12.58 -3.40 -9.46
C THR A 183 13.43 -2.47 -10.32
N ALA A 184 14.60 -2.02 -9.86
CA ALA A 184 15.44 -1.07 -10.57
C ALA A 184 15.76 -1.46 -12.02
N PRO A 185 16.13 -2.71 -12.35
CA PRO A 185 16.43 -3.10 -13.73
C PRO A 185 15.22 -2.87 -14.66
N LEU A 186 14.02 -3.24 -14.22
CA LEU A 186 12.80 -3.05 -15.02
C LEU A 186 12.39 -1.59 -15.09
N VAL A 187 12.51 -0.84 -14.00
CA VAL A 187 12.22 0.60 -13.96
C VAL A 187 13.13 1.35 -14.93
N LEU A 188 14.41 1.05 -14.94
CA LEU A 188 15.35 1.65 -15.90
C LEU A 188 15.02 1.26 -17.34
N PHE A 189 14.68 0.00 -17.57
CA PHE A 189 14.36 -0.49 -18.92
C PHE A 189 13.07 0.16 -19.48
N TYR A 190 11.99 0.20 -18.69
CA TYR A 190 10.70 0.70 -19.17
C TYR A 190 10.55 2.22 -19.10
N PHE A 191 11.12 2.86 -18.08
CA PHE A 191 10.85 4.28 -17.79
C PHE A 191 12.06 5.17 -18.03
N SER A 192 13.26 4.61 -18.22
CA SER A 192 14.52 5.34 -18.40
C SER A 192 14.78 6.41 -17.32
N ARG A 193 14.18 6.24 -16.13
CA ARG A 193 14.27 7.15 -15.00
C ARG A 193 14.56 6.38 -13.73
N PHE A 194 15.42 6.95 -12.89
CA PHE A 194 15.74 6.41 -11.57
C PHE A 194 15.72 7.55 -10.56
N SER A 195 14.85 7.45 -9.56
CA SER A 195 14.83 8.42 -8.47
C SER A 195 15.91 8.06 -7.46
N VAL A 196 16.85 8.96 -7.24
CA VAL A 196 17.91 8.79 -6.21
C VAL A 196 17.34 9.03 -4.80
N HIS A 197 16.29 9.84 -4.70
CA HIS A 197 15.68 10.24 -3.42
C HIS A 197 14.69 9.21 -2.85
N PHE A 198 14.46 8.08 -3.54
CA PHE A 198 13.45 7.08 -3.16
C PHE A 198 13.52 6.64 -1.69
N LEU A 199 14.74 6.54 -1.15
CA LEU A 199 14.95 6.06 0.22
C LEU A 199 14.45 7.08 1.25
N LEU A 200 14.81 8.35 1.06
CA LEU A 200 14.35 9.45 1.90
C LEU A 200 12.84 9.64 1.78
N THR A 201 12.36 9.62 0.53
CA THR A 201 10.94 9.76 0.22
C THR A 201 10.12 8.65 0.88
N ASN A 202 10.49 7.39 0.72
CA ASN A 202 9.77 6.26 1.31
C ASN A 202 9.78 6.29 2.85
N LEU A 203 10.87 6.75 3.45
CA LEU A 203 11.01 6.86 4.91
C LEU A 203 9.98 7.83 5.52
N VAL A 204 9.68 8.91 4.82
CA VAL A 204 8.73 9.95 5.30
C VAL A 204 7.31 9.67 4.77
N VAL A 205 7.20 9.36 3.49
CA VAL A 205 5.89 9.29 2.82
C VAL A 205 5.11 8.05 3.23
N ILE A 206 5.75 6.88 3.41
CA ILE A 206 5.05 5.65 3.80
C ILE A 206 4.36 5.77 5.17
N PRO A 207 5.03 6.23 6.25
CA PRO A 207 4.35 6.47 7.53
C PRO A 207 3.24 7.52 7.43
N LEU A 208 3.49 8.60 6.69
CA LEU A 208 2.53 9.70 6.55
C LEU A 208 1.25 9.24 5.85
N ILE A 209 1.38 8.50 4.74
CA ILE A 209 0.24 7.92 4.01
C ILE A 209 -0.51 6.91 4.89
N THR A 210 0.20 6.12 5.68
CA THR A 210 -0.44 5.19 6.61
C THR A 210 -1.39 5.92 7.56
N ILE A 211 -0.93 7.05 8.13
CA ILE A 211 -1.74 7.87 9.03
C ILE A 211 -2.90 8.52 8.26
N ILE A 212 -2.64 9.10 7.07
CA ILE A 212 -3.66 9.73 6.22
C ILE A 212 -4.76 8.71 5.85
N LEU A 213 -4.39 7.51 5.42
CA LEU A 213 -5.34 6.49 5.02
C LEU A 213 -6.22 6.03 6.20
N TYR A 214 -5.62 5.78 7.37
CA TYR A 214 -6.38 5.41 8.57
C TYR A 214 -7.28 6.54 9.04
N ALA A 215 -6.82 7.78 9.00
CA ALA A 215 -7.62 8.94 9.33
C ALA A 215 -8.75 9.18 8.33
N ALA A 216 -8.53 8.94 7.03
CA ALA A 216 -9.56 9.02 5.99
C ALA A 216 -10.66 7.97 6.21
N VAL A 217 -10.30 6.73 6.55
CA VAL A 217 -11.30 5.70 6.90
C VAL A 217 -12.05 6.08 8.18
N ALA A 218 -11.33 6.56 9.20
CA ALA A 218 -11.98 7.05 10.44
C ALA A 218 -12.96 8.19 10.14
N MET A 219 -12.60 9.12 9.27
CA MET A 219 -13.47 10.23 8.84
C MET A 219 -14.75 9.72 8.16
N LEU A 220 -14.67 8.64 7.35
CA LEU A 220 -15.84 8.01 6.75
C LEU A 220 -16.73 7.33 7.80
N LEU A 221 -16.14 6.62 8.76
CA LEU A 221 -16.87 5.96 9.84
C LEU A 221 -17.52 6.96 10.81
N LEU A 222 -16.94 8.15 10.97
CA LEU A 222 -17.45 9.22 11.83
C LEU A 222 -18.51 10.10 11.15
N THR A 223 -18.99 9.75 9.96
CA THR A 223 -20.06 10.50 9.26
C THR A 223 -21.29 10.81 10.14
N PRO A 224 -21.77 9.91 11.03
CA PRO A 224 -22.88 10.22 11.92
C PRO A 224 -22.53 11.26 13.01
N PHE A 225 -21.26 11.51 13.29
CA PHE A 225 -20.77 12.43 14.32
C PHE A 225 -20.04 13.63 13.69
N SER A 226 -20.80 14.59 13.13
CA SER A 226 -20.26 15.70 12.30
C SER A 226 -19.14 16.51 12.96
N TRP A 227 -19.19 16.75 14.27
CA TRP A 227 -18.15 17.53 14.98
C TRP A 227 -16.81 16.77 15.05
N LEU A 228 -16.85 15.46 15.30
CA LEU A 228 -15.65 14.61 15.28
C LEU A 228 -15.09 14.48 13.86
N GLN A 229 -15.97 14.31 12.87
CA GLN A 229 -15.61 14.24 11.47
C GLN A 229 -14.86 15.49 11.01
N ILE A 230 -15.34 16.68 11.37
CA ILE A 230 -14.68 17.96 11.03
C ILE A 230 -13.31 18.06 11.69
N GLY A 231 -13.19 17.64 12.97
CA GLY A 231 -11.89 17.63 13.65
C GLY A 231 -10.87 16.71 12.97
N VAL A 232 -11.28 15.48 12.59
CA VAL A 232 -10.40 14.55 11.87
C VAL A 232 -10.07 15.08 10.47
N ALA A 233 -11.06 15.66 9.76
CA ALA A 233 -10.84 16.25 8.43
C ALA A 233 -9.79 17.37 8.46
N GLY A 234 -9.82 18.25 9.49
CA GLY A 234 -8.80 19.27 9.67
C GLY A 234 -7.40 18.70 9.90
N GLY A 235 -7.30 17.58 10.63
CA GLY A 235 -6.04 16.84 10.79
C GLY A 235 -5.54 16.23 9.48
N VAL A 236 -6.41 15.57 8.72
CA VAL A 236 -6.08 14.99 7.39
C VAL A 236 -5.62 16.07 6.43
N LYS A 237 -6.27 17.23 6.42
CA LYS A 237 -5.88 18.37 5.58
C LYS A 237 -4.44 18.80 5.85
N LYS A 238 -4.07 19.03 7.12
CA LYS A 238 -2.70 19.41 7.51
C LYS A 238 -1.67 18.34 7.13
N LEU A 239 -2.02 17.06 7.26
CA LEU A 239 -1.14 15.97 6.86
C LEU A 239 -0.93 15.93 5.35
N LEU A 240 -1.96 16.22 4.55
CA LEU A 240 -1.86 16.32 3.09
C LEU A 240 -1.04 17.53 2.65
N GLU A 241 -1.22 18.68 3.30
CA GLU A 241 -0.40 19.88 3.08
C GLU A 241 1.09 19.56 3.35
N GLY A 242 1.36 18.92 4.49
CA GLY A 242 2.71 18.48 4.84
C GLY A 242 3.31 17.47 3.86
N LEU A 243 2.50 16.50 3.40
CA LEU A 243 2.91 15.53 2.39
C LEU A 243 3.27 16.23 1.06
N ASN A 244 2.40 17.10 0.57
CA ASN A 244 2.61 17.83 -0.68
C ASN A 244 3.82 18.77 -0.58
N PHE A 245 3.98 19.45 0.55
CA PHE A 245 5.15 20.29 0.81
C PHE A 245 6.44 19.47 0.76
N PHE A 246 6.49 18.33 1.47
CA PHE A 246 7.67 17.47 1.50
C PHE A 246 8.02 16.92 0.10
N VAL A 247 7.03 16.44 -0.65
CA VAL A 247 7.24 15.89 -2.00
C VAL A 247 7.72 16.95 -2.99
N ARG A 248 7.28 18.22 -2.85
CA ARG A 248 7.77 19.33 -3.68
C ARG A 248 9.16 19.80 -3.28
N TRP A 249 9.56 19.57 -2.04
CA TRP A 249 10.88 19.98 -1.55
C TRP A 249 11.99 18.99 -1.94
N VAL A 250 11.70 17.70 -2.06
CA VAL A 250 12.63 16.63 -2.45
C VAL A 250 12.85 16.61 -3.96
#